data_caf71a5ea764730e641d8389c0392a1e
#
_entry.id   caf71a5ea764730e641d8389c0392a1e
#
_cell.length_a   1.000
_cell.length_b   1.000
_cell.length_c   1.000
_cell.angle_alpha   90.00
_cell.angle_beta   90.00
_cell.angle_gamma   90.00
#
_symmetry.space_group_name_H-M   'P 1'
#
loop_
_entity.id
_entity.type
_entity.pdbx_description
1 polymer ?
#
loop_
_entity_poly.entity_id
_entity_poly.type
_entity_poly.pdbx_seq_one_letter_code
_entity_poly.pdbx_strand_id
1 'polypeptide(L)'
;LQQAQRTLQDENSAYYRIIYDMALHVDTEHLMGFGMNLGYNSLTAGARTIRRLESECGYDIPWCLTLVIDRKGYTAHESDYISLIEQGKRLGIYTYLIIAPELPVGLFTLLRQQKDCAFLLFTSPDELTGDVIDTMAQLYHVMPVVRFGDGAEEVCDAMRRREMLYSVFLPYHSEESENISSDGDVLDIEQFHAPLTIFISYTAPEKGQSSPFYRRIIAA
;
A
#
# COMPACT_ATOMS: atom_id res chain seq x y z
N LEU A 1 -21.73 7.15 0.62
CA LEU A 1 -21.54 8.26 1.55
C LEU A 1 -22.33 8.05 2.85
N GLN A 2 -23.66 7.81 2.82
CA GLN A 2 -24.48 7.63 4.04
C GLN A 2 -24.07 6.39 4.86
N GLN A 3 -23.69 5.29 4.25
CA GLN A 3 -23.22 4.09 4.94
C GLN A 3 -21.86 4.33 5.62
N ALA A 4 -20.92 4.98 4.94
CA ALA A 4 -19.64 5.37 5.52
C ALA A 4 -19.81 6.34 6.70
N GLN A 5 -20.72 7.32 6.60
CA GLN A 5 -21.05 8.20 7.71
C GLN A 5 -21.61 7.46 8.93
N ARG A 6 -22.49 6.48 8.73
CA ARG A 6 -23.05 5.66 9.84
C ARG A 6 -21.96 4.83 10.52
N THR A 7 -21.07 4.22 9.72
CA THR A 7 -19.97 3.40 10.25
C THR A 7 -18.97 4.23 11.06
N LEU A 8 -18.73 5.50 10.65
CA LEU A 8 -17.89 6.44 11.38
C LEU A 8 -18.55 7.06 12.62
N GLN A 9 -19.86 6.93 12.78
CA GLN A 9 -20.58 7.36 13.99
C GLN A 9 -20.64 6.28 15.07
N ASP A 10 -20.31 5.03 14.73
CA ASP A 10 -20.24 3.93 15.69
C ASP A 10 -18.81 3.82 16.24
N GLU A 11 -18.60 4.36 17.44
CA GLU A 11 -17.31 4.34 18.16
C GLU A 11 -16.81 2.91 18.47
N ASN A 12 -17.69 1.91 18.41
CA ASN A 12 -17.31 0.50 18.60
C ASN A 12 -16.91 -0.18 17.29
N SER A 13 -17.09 0.47 16.13
CA SER A 13 -16.70 -0.11 14.85
C SER A 13 -15.20 -0.20 14.70
N ALA A 14 -14.71 -1.27 14.05
CA ALA A 14 -13.29 -1.41 13.71
C ALA A 14 -12.79 -0.23 12.86
N TYR A 15 -13.63 0.28 11.96
CA TYR A 15 -13.30 1.44 11.12
C TYR A 15 -13.11 2.72 11.94
N TYR A 16 -13.92 2.97 12.95
CA TYR A 16 -13.77 4.13 13.84
C TYR A 16 -12.42 4.03 14.58
N ARG A 17 -12.09 2.87 15.13
CA ARG A 17 -10.83 2.65 15.85
C ARG A 17 -9.61 2.86 14.97
N ILE A 18 -9.62 2.35 13.72
CA ILE A 18 -8.54 2.55 12.75
C ILE A 18 -8.36 4.05 12.44
N ILE A 19 -9.44 4.76 12.14
CA ILE A 19 -9.38 6.19 11.82
C ILE A 19 -8.93 7.01 13.03
N TYR A 20 -9.41 6.65 14.22
CA TYR A 20 -9.02 7.30 15.46
C TYR A 20 -7.51 7.09 15.74
N ASP A 21 -7.01 5.87 15.60
CA ASP A 21 -5.57 5.57 15.76
C ASP A 21 -4.73 6.33 14.73
N MET A 22 -5.14 6.33 13.46
CA MET A 22 -4.45 7.13 12.43
C MET A 22 -4.43 8.62 12.77
N ALA A 23 -5.53 9.17 13.25
CA ALA A 23 -5.62 10.59 13.60
C ALA A 23 -4.74 10.97 14.80
N LEU A 24 -4.46 10.03 15.70
CA LEU A 24 -3.60 10.24 16.87
C LEU A 24 -2.10 10.05 16.58
N HIS A 25 -1.74 9.18 15.65
CA HIS A 25 -0.37 8.68 15.51
C HIS A 25 0.24 8.92 14.13
N VAL A 26 -0.52 9.44 13.17
CA VAL A 26 -0.01 9.76 11.85
C VAL A 26 -0.08 11.27 11.63
N ASP A 27 1.03 11.83 11.16
CA ASP A 27 1.10 13.25 10.81
C ASP A 27 0.05 13.61 9.75
N THR A 28 -0.57 14.77 9.90
CA THR A 28 -1.63 15.24 9.00
C THR A 28 -1.17 15.39 7.55
N GLU A 29 0.09 15.77 7.32
CA GLU A 29 0.63 15.90 5.95
C GLU A 29 0.76 14.54 5.26
N HIS A 30 1.13 13.48 6.00
CA HIS A 30 1.11 12.10 5.50
C HIS A 30 -0.31 11.65 5.13
N LEU A 31 -1.28 11.86 6.02
CA LEU A 31 -2.68 11.50 5.74
C LEU A 31 -3.22 12.27 4.55
N MET A 32 -2.98 13.57 4.48
CA MET A 32 -3.45 14.42 3.38
C MET A 32 -2.73 14.13 2.07
N GLY A 33 -1.40 14.00 2.09
CA GLY A 33 -0.61 13.76 0.89
C GLY A 33 -0.97 12.44 0.22
N PHE A 34 -0.94 11.34 0.97
CA PHE A 34 -1.32 10.03 0.46
C PHE A 34 -2.82 9.96 0.15
N GLY A 35 -3.67 10.44 1.07
CA GLY A 35 -5.12 10.39 0.94
C GLY A 35 -5.65 11.18 -0.25
N MET A 36 -5.13 12.37 -0.52
CA MET A 36 -5.51 13.16 -1.70
C MET A 36 -5.07 12.51 -3.00
N ASN A 37 -3.87 11.95 -3.05
CA ASN A 37 -3.40 11.27 -4.25
C ASN A 37 -4.20 9.99 -4.54
N LEU A 38 -4.46 9.18 -3.53
CA LEU A 38 -5.28 7.98 -3.68
C LEU A 38 -6.76 8.34 -3.93
N GLY A 39 -7.35 9.16 -3.07
CA GLY A 39 -8.79 9.45 -3.09
C GLY A 39 -9.21 10.36 -4.24
N TYR A 40 -8.54 11.50 -4.41
CA TYR A 40 -8.90 12.47 -5.43
C TYR A 40 -8.20 12.21 -6.76
N ASN A 41 -6.85 12.18 -6.80
CA ASN A 41 -6.13 12.04 -8.06
C ASN A 41 -6.40 10.69 -8.73
N SER A 42 -6.38 9.58 -7.98
CA SER A 42 -6.62 8.25 -8.54
C SER A 42 -8.11 7.91 -8.65
N LEU A 43 -8.80 7.78 -7.51
CA LEU A 43 -10.16 7.22 -7.47
C LEU A 43 -11.25 8.20 -7.92
N THR A 44 -10.95 9.49 -8.11
CA THR A 44 -11.93 10.49 -8.58
C THR A 44 -11.55 11.05 -9.93
N ALA A 45 -10.50 11.84 -10.03
CA ALA A 45 -10.11 12.52 -11.29
C ALA A 45 -9.55 11.51 -12.31
N GLY A 46 -8.64 10.63 -11.86
CA GLY A 46 -8.06 9.56 -12.67
C GLY A 46 -9.12 8.57 -13.16
N ALA A 47 -9.97 8.08 -12.27
CA ALA A 47 -11.06 7.17 -12.63
C ALA A 47 -12.02 7.80 -13.67
N ARG A 48 -12.26 9.12 -13.63
CA ARG A 48 -13.04 9.82 -14.64
C ARG A 48 -12.33 9.83 -15.99
N THR A 49 -11.02 10.08 -16.01
CA THR A 49 -10.19 10.03 -17.21
C THR A 49 -10.18 8.63 -17.82
N ILE A 50 -9.97 7.61 -17.00
CA ILE A 50 -10.00 6.19 -17.41
C ILE A 50 -11.32 5.87 -18.10
N ARG A 51 -12.47 6.10 -17.45
CA ARG A 51 -13.79 5.78 -18.01
C ARG A 51 -14.05 6.48 -19.34
N ARG A 52 -13.60 7.73 -19.49
CA ARG A 52 -13.71 8.44 -20.76
C ARG A 52 -12.88 7.76 -21.84
N LEU A 53 -11.61 7.45 -21.57
CA LEU A 53 -10.72 6.80 -22.54
C LEU A 53 -11.19 5.38 -22.89
N GLU A 54 -11.67 4.60 -21.91
CA GLU A 54 -12.28 3.28 -22.15
C GLU A 54 -13.46 3.36 -23.12
N SER A 55 -14.33 4.37 -22.95
CA SER A 55 -15.47 4.57 -23.85
C SER A 55 -15.07 5.01 -25.26
N GLU A 56 -13.94 5.70 -25.40
CA GLU A 56 -13.40 6.17 -26.70
C GLU A 56 -12.61 5.08 -27.42
N CYS A 57 -11.84 4.28 -26.67
CA CYS A 57 -10.88 3.31 -27.23
C CYS A 57 -11.40 1.88 -27.28
N GLY A 58 -12.38 1.52 -26.45
CA GLY A 58 -13.01 0.21 -26.42
C GLY A 58 -12.17 -0.89 -25.75
N TYR A 59 -11.20 -0.52 -24.89
CA TYR A 59 -10.43 -1.46 -24.07
C TYR A 59 -10.34 -0.95 -22.62
N ASP A 60 -10.18 -1.88 -21.68
CA ASP A 60 -10.09 -1.57 -20.26
C ASP A 60 -8.71 -0.99 -19.89
N ILE A 61 -8.70 0.02 -19.02
CA ILE A 61 -7.49 0.67 -18.49
C ILE A 61 -7.41 0.40 -16.98
N PRO A 62 -6.29 -0.15 -16.47
CA PRO A 62 -6.15 -0.38 -15.03
C PRO A 62 -6.08 0.95 -14.26
N TRP A 63 -6.69 1.00 -13.09
CA TRP A 63 -6.63 2.17 -12.22
C TRP A 63 -5.34 2.25 -11.38
N CYS A 64 -4.61 1.13 -11.28
CA CYS A 64 -3.30 1.05 -10.63
C CYS A 64 -2.37 0.12 -11.40
N LEU A 65 -1.06 0.30 -11.24
CA LEU A 65 -0.03 -0.57 -11.80
C LEU A 65 0.86 -1.13 -10.70
N THR A 66 1.24 -2.40 -10.85
CA THR A 66 2.24 -3.05 -10.00
C THR A 66 3.57 -3.08 -10.74
N LEU A 67 4.60 -2.50 -10.13
CA LEU A 67 5.97 -2.47 -10.63
C LEU A 67 6.84 -3.37 -9.75
N VAL A 68 7.33 -4.46 -10.30
CA VAL A 68 8.32 -5.32 -9.63
C VAL A 68 9.70 -4.80 -9.99
N ILE A 69 10.43 -4.36 -9.00
CA ILE A 69 11.72 -3.67 -9.18
C ILE A 69 12.81 -4.47 -8.47
N ASP A 70 13.82 -4.86 -9.20
CA ASP A 70 15.09 -5.32 -8.66
C ASP A 70 16.15 -4.22 -8.78
N ARG A 71 17.15 -4.25 -7.90
CA ARG A 71 18.19 -3.20 -7.80
C ARG A 71 18.96 -3.00 -9.10
N LYS A 72 19.27 -4.08 -9.82
CA LYS A 72 20.06 -4.02 -11.07
C LYS A 72 19.21 -3.54 -12.23
N GLY A 73 18.02 -4.09 -12.38
CA GLY A 73 17.07 -3.72 -13.43
C GLY A 73 16.66 -2.26 -13.32
N TYR A 74 16.41 -1.76 -12.11
CA TYR A 74 16.09 -0.35 -11.89
C TYR A 74 17.22 0.57 -12.37
N THR A 75 18.45 0.32 -11.96
CA THR A 75 19.60 1.16 -12.33
C THR A 75 19.82 1.22 -13.85
N ALA A 76 19.55 0.12 -14.55
CA ALA A 76 19.67 0.06 -16.02
C ALA A 76 18.53 0.79 -16.76
N HIS A 77 17.35 0.93 -16.13
CA HIS A 77 16.09 1.35 -16.76
C HIS A 77 15.36 2.48 -16.01
N GLU A 78 16.07 3.28 -15.19
CA GLU A 78 15.45 4.34 -14.37
C GLU A 78 14.60 5.31 -15.21
N SER A 79 15.08 5.72 -16.39
CA SER A 79 14.34 6.59 -17.31
C SER A 79 13.05 5.97 -17.83
N ASP A 80 13.02 4.64 -17.97
CA ASP A 80 11.87 3.91 -18.48
C ASP A 80 10.76 3.88 -17.41
N TYR A 81 11.13 3.72 -16.13
CA TYR A 81 10.16 3.81 -15.01
C TYR A 81 9.55 5.21 -14.91
N ILE A 82 10.37 6.28 -15.03
CA ILE A 82 9.87 7.66 -15.07
C ILE A 82 8.88 7.84 -16.22
N SER A 83 9.28 7.41 -17.43
CA SER A 83 8.44 7.50 -18.61
C SER A 83 7.13 6.72 -18.48
N LEU A 84 7.17 5.53 -17.88
CA LEU A 84 6.00 4.70 -17.63
C LEU A 84 5.01 5.40 -16.70
N ILE A 85 5.47 6.00 -15.60
CA ILE A 85 4.60 6.72 -14.68
C ILE A 85 3.98 7.94 -15.38
N GLU A 86 4.76 8.72 -16.14
CA GLU A 86 4.25 9.86 -16.89
C GLU A 86 3.21 9.46 -17.96
N GLN A 87 3.39 8.29 -18.58
CA GLN A 87 2.39 7.74 -19.51
C GLN A 87 1.14 7.29 -18.75
N GLY A 88 1.30 6.62 -17.59
CA GLY A 88 0.20 6.23 -16.74
C GLY A 88 -0.66 7.41 -16.31
N LYS A 89 -0.05 8.52 -15.89
CA LYS A 89 -0.76 9.75 -15.50
C LYS A 89 -1.62 10.31 -16.64
N ARG A 90 -1.13 10.26 -17.89
CA ARG A 90 -1.94 10.66 -19.06
C ARG A 90 -3.17 9.78 -19.29
N LEU A 91 -3.09 8.51 -18.86
CA LEU A 91 -4.21 7.57 -18.90
C LEU A 91 -5.15 7.70 -17.69
N GLY A 92 -4.75 8.45 -16.65
CA GLY A 92 -5.51 8.59 -15.40
C GLY A 92 -5.04 7.66 -14.28
N ILE A 93 -3.89 6.99 -14.44
CA ILE A 93 -3.31 6.08 -13.45
C ILE A 93 -2.42 6.89 -12.51
N TYR A 94 -2.81 7.01 -11.24
CA TYR A 94 -2.09 7.74 -10.19
C TYR A 94 -1.74 6.87 -8.99
N THR A 95 -2.01 5.57 -9.03
CA THR A 95 -1.66 4.63 -7.96
C THR A 95 -0.70 3.57 -8.47
N TYR A 96 0.39 3.39 -7.76
CA TYR A 96 1.44 2.43 -8.09
C TYR A 96 1.79 1.58 -6.87
N LEU A 97 1.76 0.26 -7.05
CA LEU A 97 2.31 -0.70 -6.10
C LEU A 97 3.74 -1.02 -6.54
N ILE A 98 4.72 -0.65 -5.75
CA ILE A 98 6.13 -0.95 -6.03
C ILE A 98 6.55 -2.10 -5.14
N ILE A 99 6.90 -3.24 -5.75
CA ILE A 99 7.43 -4.40 -5.05
C ILE A 99 8.95 -4.37 -5.24
N ALA A 100 9.67 -3.94 -4.20
CA ALA A 100 11.11 -3.82 -4.17
C ALA A 100 11.66 -4.44 -2.88
N PRO A 101 11.86 -5.78 -2.84
CA PRO A 101 12.46 -6.45 -1.69
C PRO A 101 13.82 -5.85 -1.31
N GLU A 102 14.58 -5.41 -2.32
CA GLU A 102 15.81 -4.62 -2.19
C GLU A 102 15.57 -3.23 -2.77
N LEU A 103 15.87 -2.18 -2.01
CA LEU A 103 15.63 -0.79 -2.44
C LEU A 103 16.76 -0.27 -3.34
N PRO A 104 16.49 0.10 -4.60
CA PRO A 104 17.46 0.78 -5.45
C PRO A 104 17.73 2.21 -4.95
N VAL A 105 18.99 2.63 -5.00
CA VAL A 105 19.42 3.97 -4.53
C VAL A 105 18.67 5.12 -5.21
N GLY A 106 18.42 5.00 -6.52
CA GLY A 106 17.73 6.02 -7.32
C GLY A 106 16.21 6.09 -7.10
N LEU A 107 15.61 5.07 -6.47
CA LEU A 107 14.14 4.97 -6.33
C LEU A 107 13.54 6.20 -5.62
N PHE A 108 14.17 6.67 -4.56
CA PHE A 108 13.68 7.84 -3.83
C PHE A 108 13.72 9.14 -4.66
N THR A 109 14.62 9.23 -5.64
CA THR A 109 14.66 10.36 -6.58
C THR A 109 13.45 10.33 -7.50
N LEU A 110 13.11 9.17 -8.04
CA LEU A 110 11.88 8.98 -8.83
C LEU A 110 10.64 9.33 -8.00
N LEU A 111 10.52 8.79 -6.79
CA LEU A 111 9.37 9.04 -5.92
C LEU A 111 9.20 10.54 -5.63
N ARG A 112 10.28 11.27 -5.33
CA ARG A 112 10.25 12.73 -5.10
C ARG A 112 9.74 13.53 -6.30
N GLN A 113 9.93 13.05 -7.52
CA GLN A 113 9.49 13.71 -8.74
C GLN A 113 7.99 13.50 -9.01
N GLN A 114 7.38 12.43 -8.47
CA GLN A 114 6.02 12.01 -8.78
C GLN A 114 5.05 12.28 -7.61
N LYS A 115 5.05 13.51 -7.11
CA LYS A 115 4.32 13.92 -5.89
C LYS A 115 2.80 13.84 -6.00
N ASP A 116 2.27 13.76 -7.20
CA ASP A 116 0.83 13.66 -7.51
C ASP A 116 0.33 12.22 -7.57
N CYS A 117 1.21 11.23 -7.41
CA CYS A 117 0.88 9.81 -7.35
C CYS A 117 0.83 9.29 -5.92
N ALA A 118 0.04 8.23 -5.67
CA ALA A 118 0.07 7.44 -4.47
C ALA A 118 0.92 6.18 -4.69
N PHE A 119 1.95 5.99 -3.87
CA PHE A 119 2.82 4.82 -3.94
C PHE A 119 2.66 3.94 -2.71
N LEU A 120 2.43 2.64 -2.92
CA LEU A 120 2.55 1.62 -1.91
C LEU A 120 3.89 0.89 -2.16
N LEU A 121 4.87 1.09 -1.28
CA LEU A 121 6.22 0.54 -1.43
C LEU A 121 6.41 -0.69 -0.56
N PHE A 122 6.29 -1.86 -1.19
CA PHE A 122 6.49 -3.17 -0.55
C PHE A 122 7.97 -3.50 -0.48
N THR A 123 8.49 -3.66 0.73
CA THR A 123 9.93 -3.93 0.94
C THR A 123 10.18 -4.78 2.18
N SER A 124 11.39 -5.29 2.32
CA SER A 124 11.84 -6.08 3.47
C SER A 124 12.27 -5.17 4.62
N PRO A 125 12.11 -5.60 5.89
CA PRO A 125 12.55 -4.82 7.06
C PRO A 125 14.03 -4.44 7.00
N ASP A 126 14.89 -5.33 6.53
CA ASP A 126 16.36 -5.15 6.45
C ASP A 126 16.77 -3.93 5.59
N GLU A 127 15.95 -3.54 4.64
CA GLU A 127 16.20 -2.38 3.78
C GLU A 127 15.80 -1.04 4.44
N LEU A 128 15.02 -1.10 5.52
CA LEU A 128 14.44 0.06 6.18
C LEU A 128 15.32 0.51 7.37
N THR A 129 16.56 0.90 7.06
CA THR A 129 17.48 1.51 8.03
C THR A 129 16.94 2.87 8.51
N GLY A 130 17.49 3.38 9.63
CA GLY A 130 17.11 4.69 10.16
C GLY A 130 17.16 5.82 9.13
N ASP A 131 18.22 5.89 8.32
CA ASP A 131 18.41 6.90 7.28
C ASP A 131 17.39 6.75 6.13
N VAL A 132 17.03 5.50 5.79
CA VAL A 132 16.00 5.20 4.79
C VAL A 132 14.63 5.63 5.31
N ILE A 133 14.29 5.31 6.56
CA ILE A 133 13.04 5.73 7.20
C ILE A 133 12.97 7.26 7.26
N ASP A 134 14.06 7.95 7.65
CA ASP A 134 14.11 9.42 7.68
C ASP A 134 13.91 10.03 6.27
N THR A 135 14.44 9.37 5.24
CA THR A 135 14.20 9.78 3.85
C THR A 135 12.74 9.58 3.44
N MET A 136 12.14 8.45 3.81
CA MET A 136 10.75 8.12 3.49
C MET A 136 9.77 9.02 4.24
N ALA A 137 10.09 9.43 5.47
CA ALA A 137 9.28 10.38 6.25
C ALA A 137 9.09 11.74 5.57
N GLN A 138 9.90 12.08 4.56
CA GLN A 138 9.75 13.28 3.74
C GLN A 138 8.87 13.06 2.48
N LEU A 139 8.36 11.85 2.29
CA LEU A 139 7.60 11.45 1.10
C LEU A 139 6.13 11.17 1.48
N TYR A 140 5.36 12.22 1.73
CA TYR A 140 3.98 12.16 2.22
C TYR A 140 3.00 11.40 1.31
N HIS A 141 3.38 11.14 0.07
CA HIS A 141 2.60 10.41 -0.94
C HIS A 141 3.04 8.95 -1.08
N VAL A 142 3.97 8.50 -0.24
CA VAL A 142 4.49 7.12 -0.22
C VAL A 142 4.08 6.46 1.09
N MET A 143 3.40 5.33 1.00
CA MET A 143 3.10 4.46 2.13
C MET A 143 4.04 3.25 2.10
N PRO A 144 5.00 3.13 3.02
CA PRO A 144 5.78 1.90 3.20
C PRO A 144 4.86 0.74 3.57
N VAL A 145 5.09 -0.41 2.95
CA VAL A 145 4.40 -1.67 3.23
C VAL A 145 5.45 -2.69 3.61
N VAL A 146 5.61 -2.90 4.92
CA VAL A 146 6.70 -3.68 5.51
C VAL A 146 6.34 -5.17 5.45
N ARG A 147 7.28 -6.01 5.01
CA ARG A 147 7.08 -7.45 5.06
C ARG A 147 7.04 -7.93 6.51
N PHE A 148 6.00 -8.68 6.87
CA PHE A 148 5.92 -9.37 8.16
C PHE A 148 7.09 -10.37 8.30
N GLY A 149 7.72 -10.39 9.47
CA GLY A 149 8.85 -11.26 9.80
C GLY A 149 9.86 -10.58 10.73
N ASP A 150 11.02 -11.19 10.85
CA ASP A 150 12.11 -10.71 11.71
C ASP A 150 12.45 -9.23 11.40
N GLY A 151 12.57 -8.42 12.45
CA GLY A 151 12.89 -6.99 12.36
C GLY A 151 11.72 -6.08 11.95
N ALA A 152 10.54 -6.62 11.64
CA ALA A 152 9.41 -5.80 11.21
C ALA A 152 8.84 -4.94 12.35
N GLU A 153 8.84 -5.45 13.58
CA GLU A 153 8.34 -4.72 14.76
C GLU A 153 9.16 -3.45 15.00
N GLU A 154 10.49 -3.58 15.06
CA GLU A 154 11.41 -2.46 15.28
C GLU A 154 11.28 -1.38 14.21
N VAL A 155 11.08 -1.81 12.96
CA VAL A 155 10.88 -0.91 11.82
C VAL A 155 9.53 -0.18 11.91
N CYS A 156 8.45 -0.90 12.21
CA CYS A 156 7.12 -0.32 12.41
C CYS A 156 7.11 0.69 13.57
N ASP A 157 7.75 0.35 14.68
CA ASP A 157 7.93 1.24 15.81
C ASP A 157 8.73 2.50 15.45
N ALA A 158 9.77 2.35 14.62
CA ALA A 158 10.55 3.48 14.16
C ALA A 158 9.76 4.42 13.25
N MET A 159 8.86 3.87 12.41
CA MET A 159 7.95 4.65 11.56
C MET A 159 6.85 5.31 12.40
N ARG A 160 6.27 4.61 13.38
CA ARG A 160 5.26 5.15 14.29
C ARG A 160 5.81 6.33 15.11
N ARG A 161 7.04 6.24 15.61
CA ARG A 161 7.70 7.37 16.30
C ARG A 161 7.93 8.59 15.41
N ARG A 162 7.93 8.43 14.10
CA ARG A 162 8.03 9.50 13.10
C ARG A 162 6.67 9.92 12.53
N GLU A 163 5.60 9.43 13.13
CA GLU A 163 4.22 9.73 12.75
C GLU A 163 3.92 9.45 11.27
N MET A 164 4.59 8.42 10.71
CA MET A 164 4.43 8.03 9.31
C MET A 164 3.17 7.19 9.10
N LEU A 165 2.55 7.33 7.93
CA LEU A 165 1.56 6.36 7.44
C LEU A 165 2.30 5.13 6.89
N TYR A 166 2.07 3.95 7.45
CA TYR A 166 2.68 2.69 7.03
C TYR A 166 1.69 1.53 7.08
N SER A 167 2.07 0.41 6.50
CA SER A 167 1.30 -0.83 6.47
C SER A 167 2.23 -2.02 6.64
N VAL A 168 1.67 -3.18 7.00
CA VAL A 168 2.38 -4.46 7.03
C VAL A 168 1.74 -5.41 6.02
N PHE A 169 2.56 -6.22 5.34
CA PHE A 169 2.03 -7.28 4.49
C PHE A 169 2.52 -8.65 4.89
N LEU A 170 1.60 -9.61 4.85
CA LEU A 170 1.85 -11.01 5.11
C LEU A 170 1.69 -11.80 3.80
N PRO A 171 2.79 -12.32 3.24
CA PRO A 171 2.71 -13.26 2.13
C PRO A 171 2.29 -14.64 2.65
N TYR A 172 1.38 -15.32 1.96
CA TYR A 172 0.95 -16.67 2.34
C TYR A 172 0.72 -17.58 1.13
N HIS A 173 0.87 -18.87 1.34
CA HIS A 173 0.45 -19.91 0.38
C HIS A 173 -0.93 -20.45 0.75
N SER A 174 -1.72 -20.87 -0.22
CA SER A 174 -3.08 -21.37 0.01
C SER A 174 -3.14 -22.59 0.94
N GLU A 175 -2.09 -23.39 0.96
CA GLU A 175 -1.94 -24.56 1.85
C GLU A 175 -1.66 -24.16 3.30
N GLU A 176 -1.05 -23.00 3.52
CA GLU A 176 -0.75 -22.44 4.85
C GLU A 176 -1.92 -21.62 5.43
N SER A 177 -2.96 -21.38 4.63
CA SER A 177 -4.11 -20.55 5.03
C SER A 177 -4.87 -21.09 6.25
N GLU A 178 -4.74 -22.38 6.56
CA GLU A 178 -5.27 -23.00 7.78
C GLU A 178 -4.44 -22.64 9.02
N ASN A 179 -3.13 -22.41 8.87
CA ASN A 179 -2.22 -22.08 9.96
C ASN A 179 -2.26 -20.57 10.31
N ILE A 180 -2.41 -19.70 9.31
CA ILE A 180 -2.57 -18.25 9.50
C ILE A 180 -3.86 -17.91 10.28
N SER A 181 -4.83 -18.83 10.32
CA SER A 181 -6.08 -18.66 11.05
C SER A 181 -6.05 -19.20 12.49
N SER A 182 -4.93 -19.76 12.95
CA SER A 182 -4.74 -19.95 14.38
C SER A 182 -4.59 -18.57 15.03
N ASP A 183 -5.29 -18.34 16.13
CA ASP A 183 -5.41 -17.03 16.80
C ASP A 183 -4.06 -16.34 17.12
N GLY A 184 -2.93 -17.07 17.02
CA GLY A 184 -1.58 -16.56 17.25
C GLY A 184 -1.10 -15.56 16.19
N ASP A 185 -1.10 -15.94 14.92
CA ASP A 185 -0.49 -15.12 13.85
C ASP A 185 -1.25 -13.81 13.59
N VAL A 186 -2.58 -13.80 13.80
CA VAL A 186 -3.40 -12.59 13.65
C VAL A 186 -3.17 -11.65 14.84
N LEU A 187 -3.02 -12.17 16.05
CA LEU A 187 -2.70 -11.38 17.24
C LEU A 187 -1.28 -10.79 17.17
N ASP A 188 -0.34 -11.52 16.59
CA ASP A 188 1.02 -11.03 16.40
C ASP A 188 1.09 -9.82 15.43
N ILE A 189 0.15 -9.73 14.48
CA ILE A 189 0.05 -8.57 13.57
C ILE A 189 -0.44 -7.31 14.28
N GLU A 190 -1.30 -7.43 15.29
CA GLU A 190 -1.83 -6.27 16.03
C GLU A 190 -0.72 -5.49 16.76
N GLN A 191 0.35 -6.15 17.19
CA GLN A 191 1.49 -5.50 17.87
C GLN A 191 2.23 -4.48 16.99
N PHE A 192 2.14 -4.59 15.65
CA PHE A 192 2.77 -3.63 14.74
C PHE A 192 2.04 -2.29 14.67
N HIS A 193 0.86 -2.18 15.28
CA HIS A 193 0.03 -0.98 15.26
C HIS A 193 -0.14 -0.37 13.87
N ALA A 194 -0.10 -1.21 12.84
CA ALA A 194 -0.24 -0.78 11.45
C ALA A 194 -1.72 -0.48 11.16
N PRO A 195 -2.04 0.71 10.61
CA PRO A 195 -3.42 1.08 10.28
C PRO A 195 -4.06 0.13 9.26
N LEU A 196 -3.24 -0.51 8.42
CA LEU A 196 -3.66 -1.42 7.38
C LEU A 196 -2.73 -2.63 7.35
N THR A 197 -3.32 -3.82 7.25
CA THR A 197 -2.59 -5.07 7.01
C THR A 197 -3.02 -5.66 5.68
N ILE A 198 -2.04 -6.04 4.85
CA ILE A 198 -2.27 -6.55 3.49
C ILE A 198 -1.87 -8.04 3.45
N PHE A 199 -2.80 -8.90 3.09
CA PHE A 199 -2.52 -10.32 2.89
C PHE A 199 -2.32 -10.59 1.40
N ILE A 200 -1.16 -11.16 1.04
CA ILE A 200 -0.81 -11.46 -0.35
C ILE A 200 -0.71 -12.97 -0.55
N SER A 201 -1.61 -13.54 -1.35
CA SER A 201 -1.52 -14.94 -1.75
C SER A 201 -0.54 -15.13 -2.91
N TYR A 202 0.43 -16.03 -2.75
CA TYR A 202 1.33 -16.44 -3.84
C TYR A 202 0.69 -17.44 -4.81
N THR A 203 -0.43 -18.03 -4.42
CA THR A 203 -1.16 -18.98 -5.28
C THR A 203 -2.44 -18.33 -5.77
N ALA A 204 -2.63 -18.33 -7.09
CA ALA A 204 -3.90 -17.92 -7.67
C ALA A 204 -5.02 -18.87 -7.20
N PRO A 205 -6.15 -18.38 -6.69
CA PRO A 205 -7.28 -19.24 -6.40
C PRO A 205 -7.76 -19.89 -7.70
N GLU A 206 -8.14 -21.17 -7.65
CA GLU A 206 -8.81 -21.81 -8.77
C GLU A 206 -10.07 -21.02 -9.18
N LYS A 207 -10.32 -20.91 -10.48
CA LYS A 207 -11.47 -20.15 -10.99
C LYS A 207 -12.76 -20.56 -10.28
N GLY A 208 -13.36 -19.60 -9.58
CA GLY A 208 -14.64 -19.79 -8.87
C GLY A 208 -14.53 -20.18 -7.40
N GLN A 209 -13.32 -20.34 -6.84
CA GLN A 209 -13.12 -20.56 -5.41
C GLN A 209 -12.54 -19.29 -4.76
N SER A 210 -13.28 -18.73 -3.79
CA SER A 210 -12.67 -17.76 -2.87
C SER A 210 -11.72 -18.52 -1.95
N SER A 211 -10.51 -17.96 -1.71
CA SER A 211 -9.55 -18.52 -0.75
C SER A 211 -10.26 -18.85 0.58
N PRO A 212 -9.98 -20.01 1.21
CA PRO A 212 -10.49 -20.33 2.54
C PRO A 212 -10.22 -19.21 3.56
N PHE A 213 -9.08 -18.57 3.45
CA PHE A 213 -8.67 -17.40 4.26
C PHE A 213 -9.61 -16.20 4.06
N TYR A 214 -9.93 -15.82 2.82
CA TYR A 214 -10.85 -14.74 2.51
C TYR A 214 -12.25 -14.98 3.10
N ARG A 215 -12.74 -16.24 3.05
CA ARG A 215 -14.03 -16.60 3.64
C ARG A 215 -14.05 -16.45 5.17
N ARG A 216 -12.93 -16.68 5.85
CA ARG A 216 -12.83 -16.52 7.31
C ARG A 216 -12.76 -15.08 7.75
N ILE A 217 -11.96 -14.22 7.06
CA ILE A 217 -11.90 -12.78 7.38
C ILE A 217 -13.26 -12.10 7.23
N ILE A 218 -14.08 -12.51 6.23
CA ILE A 218 -15.43 -11.93 6.05
C ILE A 218 -16.44 -12.50 7.05
N ALA A 219 -16.17 -13.68 7.63
CA ALA A 219 -17.07 -14.34 8.59
C ALA A 219 -16.79 -13.96 10.07
N ALA A 220 -15.66 -13.32 10.35
CA ALA A 220 -15.27 -12.79 11.66
C ALA A 220 -15.70 -11.34 11.81
#